data_03a004533ae66c8533f4f4683cec817f
#
_entry.id   03a004533ae66c8533f4f4683cec817f
#
_cell.length_a   1.000
_cell.length_b   1.000
_cell.length_c   1.000
_cell.angle_alpha   90.00
_cell.angle_beta   90.00
_cell.angle_gamma   90.00
#
_symmetry.space_group_name_H-M   'P 1'
#
loop_
_entity.id
_entity.type
_entity.pdbx_description
1 polymer ?
#
loop_
_entity_poly.entity_id
_entity_poly.type
_entity_poly.pdbx_seq_one_letter_code
_entity_poly.pdbx_strand_id
1 'polypeptide(L)'
;SPSETGTVMLSLPQDVQSESFNFPCDLFKKKIWKIQRQRADKDIIKKAIEWIKKSKKPLIIAGGGIHYSEATEELKKFVDITNIPVAETFAGKGALKYNDSHQLGAIGVTGTFGAVKISKESDLIIGIGTRYSDFTTSSKTAFQNKNVKFININNNEFDAAKNGALMVQGDAKAILKE
;
A
#
# COMPACT_ATOMS: atom_id res chain seq x y z
N SER A 1 0.51 -5.60 15.84
CA SER A 1 1.53 -5.65 14.79
C SER A 1 1.05 -4.95 13.54
N PRO A 2 1.85 -4.10 12.87
CA PRO A 2 1.42 -3.39 11.65
C PRO A 2 1.04 -4.34 10.51
N SER A 3 1.68 -5.50 10.41
CA SER A 3 1.37 -6.52 9.38
C SER A 3 0.07 -7.27 9.66
N GLU A 4 -0.36 -7.32 10.92
CA GLU A 4 -1.51 -8.10 11.40
C GLU A 4 -2.69 -7.21 11.80
N THR A 5 -2.66 -5.93 11.44
CA THR A 5 -3.74 -4.99 11.75
C THR A 5 -5.03 -5.41 11.06
N GLY A 6 -6.11 -5.55 11.80
CA GLY A 6 -7.40 -5.97 11.28
C GLY A 6 -8.53 -5.78 12.27
N THR A 7 -9.69 -6.26 11.91
CA THR A 7 -10.88 -6.23 12.75
C THR A 7 -10.72 -7.23 13.90
N VAL A 8 -11.07 -6.78 15.10
CA VAL A 8 -11.13 -7.62 16.30
C VAL A 8 -12.58 -7.70 16.78
N MET A 9 -13.03 -8.91 17.08
CA MET A 9 -14.35 -9.14 17.68
C MET A 9 -14.17 -9.54 19.14
N LEU A 10 -14.85 -8.86 20.04
CA LEU A 10 -14.94 -9.22 21.45
C LEU A 10 -16.36 -9.67 21.75
N SER A 11 -16.52 -10.93 22.11
CA SER A 11 -17.81 -11.47 22.57
C SER A 11 -17.93 -11.27 24.08
N LEU A 12 -19.04 -10.65 24.49
CA LEU A 12 -19.35 -10.38 25.90
C LEU A 12 -20.67 -11.10 26.26
N PRO A 13 -20.62 -12.38 26.68
CA PRO A 13 -21.81 -13.11 27.12
C PRO A 13 -22.53 -12.41 28.27
N GLN A 14 -23.84 -12.50 28.31
CA GLN A 14 -24.65 -11.75 29.28
C GLN A 14 -24.39 -12.19 30.74
N ASP A 15 -24.19 -13.45 30.96
CA ASP A 15 -23.86 -14.03 32.28
C ASP A 15 -22.53 -13.48 32.80
N VAL A 16 -21.48 -13.46 31.98
CA VAL A 16 -20.17 -12.89 32.30
C VAL A 16 -20.26 -11.41 32.63
N GLN A 17 -21.10 -10.66 31.91
CA GLN A 17 -21.31 -9.22 32.18
C GLN A 17 -21.97 -8.96 33.54
N SER A 18 -22.68 -9.95 34.08
CA SER A 18 -23.39 -9.84 35.37
C SER A 18 -22.51 -10.24 36.57
N GLU A 19 -21.32 -10.80 36.32
CA GLU A 19 -20.41 -11.21 37.35
C GLU A 19 -19.71 -10.02 38.01
N SER A 20 -19.49 -10.13 39.33
CA SER A 20 -18.69 -9.14 40.07
C SER A 20 -17.23 -9.62 40.13
N PHE A 21 -16.32 -8.72 39.80
CA PHE A 21 -14.89 -9.02 39.80
C PHE A 21 -14.04 -7.85 40.32
N ASN A 22 -12.98 -8.13 41.08
CA ASN A 22 -12.02 -7.12 41.53
C ASN A 22 -10.98 -6.88 40.41
N PHE A 23 -11.21 -5.91 39.59
CA PHE A 23 -10.28 -5.57 38.50
C PHE A 23 -8.99 -4.95 39.05
N PRO A 24 -7.81 -5.41 38.61
CA PRO A 24 -6.56 -4.74 38.94
C PRO A 24 -6.56 -3.29 38.47
N CYS A 25 -6.14 -2.36 39.32
CA CYS A 25 -6.09 -0.94 38.95
C CYS A 25 -5.26 -0.66 37.70
N ASP A 26 -4.28 -1.50 37.43
CA ASP A 26 -3.43 -1.40 36.23
C ASP A 26 -4.19 -1.61 34.90
N LEU A 27 -5.34 -2.27 34.93
CA LEU A 27 -6.20 -2.44 33.76
C LEU A 27 -6.70 -1.10 33.23
N PHE A 28 -6.95 -0.16 34.11
CA PHE A 28 -7.51 1.16 33.78
C PHE A 28 -6.44 2.22 33.49
N LYS A 29 -5.16 1.88 33.63
CA LYS A 29 -4.08 2.81 33.29
C LYS A 29 -4.01 3.03 31.78
N LYS A 30 -3.85 4.29 31.36
CA LYS A 30 -3.62 4.62 29.95
C LYS A 30 -2.38 3.93 29.44
N LYS A 31 -2.54 3.10 28.40
CA LYS A 31 -1.43 2.46 27.68
C LYS A 31 -1.19 3.19 26.37
N ILE A 32 0.07 3.53 26.10
CA ILE A 32 0.48 4.13 24.82
C ILE A 32 1.24 3.07 24.04
N TRP A 33 0.68 2.68 22.91
CA TRP A 33 1.30 1.73 22.01
C TRP A 33 2.14 2.47 20.97
N LYS A 34 3.44 2.17 20.90
CA LYS A 34 4.31 2.71 19.86
C LYS A 34 4.37 1.73 18.71
N ILE A 35 3.85 2.13 17.56
CA ILE A 35 3.91 1.33 16.34
C ILE A 35 5.28 1.56 15.70
N GLN A 36 6.06 0.49 15.59
CA GLN A 36 7.35 0.53 14.88
C GLN A 36 7.11 0.44 13.38
N ARG A 37 7.77 1.32 12.62
CA ARG A 37 7.72 1.28 11.15
C ARG A 37 8.81 0.34 10.65
N GLN A 38 8.38 -0.75 10.01
CA GLN A 38 9.30 -1.72 9.40
C GLN A 38 10.05 -1.09 8.23
N ARG A 39 11.32 -1.49 8.07
CA ARG A 39 12.17 -1.06 6.95
C ARG A 39 12.56 -2.27 6.13
N ALA A 40 12.61 -2.11 4.82
CA ALA A 40 13.09 -3.16 3.93
C ALA A 40 14.61 -3.30 3.98
N ASP A 41 15.09 -4.43 3.50
CA ASP A 41 16.51 -4.65 3.27
C ASP A 41 17.06 -3.64 2.25
N LYS A 42 18.22 -3.07 2.54
CA LYS A 42 18.87 -2.04 1.69
C LYS A 42 19.21 -2.56 0.30
N ASP A 43 19.56 -3.84 0.16
CA ASP A 43 19.89 -4.39 -1.16
C ASP A 43 18.63 -4.61 -2.01
N ILE A 44 17.49 -4.90 -1.36
CA ILE A 44 16.19 -4.95 -2.04
C ILE A 44 15.79 -3.54 -2.51
N ILE A 45 15.99 -2.50 -1.69
CA ILE A 45 15.73 -1.11 -2.08
C ILE A 45 16.60 -0.70 -3.26
N LYS A 46 17.90 -0.99 -3.23
CA LYS A 46 18.82 -0.72 -4.37
C LYS A 46 18.32 -1.39 -5.65
N LYS A 47 17.91 -2.67 -5.57
CA LYS A 47 17.37 -3.41 -6.71
C LYS A 47 16.07 -2.80 -7.22
N ALA A 48 15.20 -2.34 -6.34
CA ALA A 48 13.98 -1.62 -6.72
C ALA A 48 14.29 -0.33 -7.48
N ILE A 49 15.24 0.47 -6.98
CA ILE A 49 15.71 1.69 -7.65
C ILE A 49 16.27 1.40 -9.03
N GLU A 50 17.05 0.32 -9.20
CA GLU A 50 17.57 -0.08 -10.51
C GLU A 50 16.45 -0.43 -11.50
N TRP A 51 15.42 -1.14 -11.03
CA TRP A 51 14.27 -1.46 -11.88
C TRP A 51 13.49 -0.21 -12.29
N ILE A 52 13.28 0.71 -11.34
CA ILE A 52 12.63 1.99 -11.62
C ILE A 52 13.42 2.79 -12.68
N LYS A 53 14.73 2.90 -12.53
CA LYS A 53 15.60 3.62 -13.48
C LYS A 53 15.63 2.99 -14.89
N LYS A 54 15.45 1.67 -15.00
CA LYS A 54 15.43 0.93 -16.27
C LYS A 54 14.07 0.90 -16.95
N SER A 55 13.00 1.17 -16.22
CA SER A 55 11.64 1.16 -16.74
C SER A 55 11.41 2.33 -17.70
N LYS A 56 10.65 2.08 -18.76
CA LYS A 56 10.27 3.11 -19.75
C LYS A 56 8.83 3.61 -19.52
N LYS A 57 7.99 2.79 -18.94
CA LYS A 57 6.57 3.07 -18.68
C LYS A 57 6.17 2.64 -17.26
N PRO A 58 6.79 3.20 -16.22
CA PRO A 58 6.44 2.85 -14.86
C PRO A 58 5.08 3.45 -14.47
N LEU A 59 4.36 2.76 -13.59
CA LEU A 59 3.11 3.23 -13.01
C LEU A 59 3.09 2.90 -11.51
N ILE A 60 2.74 3.87 -10.68
CA ILE A 60 2.49 3.67 -9.26
C ILE A 60 1.00 3.32 -9.05
N ILE A 61 0.75 2.28 -8.25
CA ILE A 61 -0.58 1.97 -7.73
C ILE A 61 -0.61 2.27 -6.24
N ALA A 62 -1.20 3.39 -5.88
CA ALA A 62 -1.34 3.82 -4.49
C ALA A 62 -2.54 3.15 -3.84
N GLY A 63 -2.29 2.36 -2.80
CA GLY A 63 -3.31 1.69 -2.00
C GLY A 63 -3.55 2.35 -0.65
N GLY A 64 -4.46 1.79 0.14
CA GLY A 64 -4.81 2.28 1.48
C GLY A 64 -3.63 2.34 2.45
N GLY A 65 -2.60 1.54 2.23
CA GLY A 65 -1.38 1.58 3.05
C GLY A 65 -0.66 2.93 3.05
N ILE A 66 -0.86 3.77 2.02
CA ILE A 66 -0.36 5.16 2.02
C ILE A 66 -0.99 5.95 3.16
N HIS A 67 -2.30 5.84 3.35
CA HIS A 67 -3.02 6.55 4.43
C HIS A 67 -2.66 5.97 5.79
N TYR A 68 -2.67 4.64 5.93
CA TYR A 68 -2.33 3.98 7.20
C TYR A 68 -0.90 4.25 7.67
N SER A 69 0.04 4.43 6.76
CA SER A 69 1.41 4.81 7.09
C SER A 69 1.63 6.32 7.15
N GLU A 70 0.60 7.14 6.86
CA GLU A 70 0.71 8.60 6.78
C GLU A 70 1.81 9.04 5.78
N ALA A 71 1.84 8.40 4.61
CA ALA A 71 2.91 8.54 3.61
C ALA A 71 2.56 9.44 2.43
N THR A 72 1.50 10.24 2.51
CA THR A 72 1.04 11.09 1.40
C THR A 72 2.07 12.12 0.96
N GLU A 73 2.76 12.75 1.93
CA GLU A 73 3.82 13.73 1.65
C GLU A 73 5.05 13.06 1.04
N GLU A 74 5.42 11.88 1.50
CA GLU A 74 6.53 11.11 0.97
C GLU A 74 6.22 10.62 -0.45
N LEU A 75 5.00 10.16 -0.70
CA LEU A 75 4.55 9.81 -2.05
C LEU A 75 4.63 11.02 -2.97
N LYS A 76 4.14 12.19 -2.54
CA LYS A 76 4.21 13.42 -3.34
C LYS A 76 5.65 13.76 -3.70
N LYS A 77 6.58 13.74 -2.73
CA LYS A 77 8.01 13.98 -2.99
C LYS A 77 8.59 12.98 -3.98
N PHE A 78 8.25 11.70 -3.82
CA PHE A 78 8.72 10.65 -4.70
C PHE A 78 8.25 10.85 -6.15
N VAL A 79 6.99 11.19 -6.36
CA VAL A 79 6.46 11.42 -7.72
C VAL A 79 7.00 12.71 -8.34
N ASP A 80 7.25 13.75 -7.54
CA ASP A 80 7.88 14.99 -8.02
C ASP A 80 9.32 14.77 -8.53
N ILE A 81 10.05 13.85 -7.90
CA ILE A 81 11.42 13.51 -8.31
C ILE A 81 11.43 12.59 -9.52
N THR A 82 10.50 11.61 -9.56
CA THR A 82 10.51 10.54 -10.54
C THR A 82 9.65 10.79 -11.77
N ASN A 83 8.71 11.71 -11.68
CA ASN A 83 7.69 11.98 -12.70
C ASN A 83 6.83 10.73 -13.05
N ILE A 84 6.74 9.76 -12.16
CA ILE A 84 5.97 8.54 -12.40
C ILE A 84 4.49 8.83 -12.13
N PRO A 85 3.58 8.51 -13.06
CA PRO A 85 2.15 8.68 -12.85
C PRO A 85 1.62 7.74 -11.76
N VAL A 86 0.56 8.18 -11.09
CA VAL A 86 -0.07 7.48 -9.97
C VAL A 86 -1.53 7.19 -10.29
N ALA A 87 -1.92 5.94 -10.17
CA ALA A 87 -3.31 5.54 -10.12
C ALA A 87 -3.65 5.05 -8.70
N GLU A 88 -4.86 5.35 -8.26
CA GLU A 88 -5.31 5.06 -6.89
C GLU A 88 -6.25 3.87 -6.87
N THR A 89 -6.07 2.98 -5.89
CA THR A 89 -7.09 2.00 -5.58
C THR A 89 -8.27 2.67 -4.87
N PHE A 90 -9.39 1.97 -4.73
CA PHE A 90 -10.53 2.48 -3.97
C PHE A 90 -10.14 2.93 -2.55
N ALA A 91 -9.34 2.12 -1.85
CA ALA A 91 -8.84 2.44 -0.51
C ALA A 91 -7.69 3.46 -0.50
N GLY A 92 -7.04 3.66 -1.64
CA GLY A 92 -5.95 4.63 -1.80
C GLY A 92 -6.41 6.01 -2.27
N LYS A 93 -7.71 6.20 -2.50
CA LYS A 93 -8.24 7.48 -2.98
C LYS A 93 -7.82 8.64 -2.08
N GLY A 94 -7.24 9.68 -2.69
CA GLY A 94 -6.71 10.84 -1.98
C GLY A 94 -5.26 10.68 -1.53
N ALA A 95 -4.55 9.64 -1.97
CA ALA A 95 -3.10 9.50 -1.75
C ALA A 95 -2.33 10.68 -2.37
N LEU A 96 -2.80 11.19 -3.51
CA LEU A 96 -2.44 12.49 -4.06
C LEU A 96 -3.66 13.40 -4.16
N LYS A 97 -3.43 14.71 -4.19
CA LYS A 97 -4.52 15.67 -4.44
C LYS A 97 -5.08 15.47 -5.85
N TYR A 98 -6.39 15.65 -6.02
CA TYR A 98 -7.08 15.41 -7.30
C TYR A 98 -6.56 16.28 -8.47
N ASN A 99 -5.99 17.44 -8.17
CA ASN A 99 -5.41 18.37 -9.14
C ASN A 99 -3.90 18.22 -9.33
N ASP A 100 -3.31 17.16 -8.78
CA ASP A 100 -1.89 16.86 -8.99
C ASP A 100 -1.68 16.36 -10.43
N SER A 101 -0.66 16.85 -11.11
CA SER A 101 -0.36 16.50 -12.49
C SER A 101 0.01 15.02 -12.70
N HIS A 102 0.42 14.32 -11.65
CA HIS A 102 0.76 12.90 -11.69
C HIS A 102 -0.45 12.00 -11.43
N GLN A 103 -1.59 12.57 -10.97
CA GLN A 103 -2.77 11.82 -10.61
C GLN A 103 -3.57 11.38 -11.84
N LEU A 104 -3.72 10.07 -12.04
CA LEU A 104 -4.49 9.48 -13.15
C LEU A 104 -5.95 9.13 -12.78
N GLY A 105 -6.29 9.20 -11.49
CA GLY A 105 -7.56 8.74 -10.97
C GLY A 105 -7.55 7.27 -10.55
N ALA A 106 -8.74 6.67 -10.49
CA ALA A 106 -8.89 5.30 -10.00
C ALA A 106 -8.37 4.26 -10.99
N ILE A 107 -7.84 3.16 -10.44
CA ILE A 107 -7.48 1.94 -11.18
C ILE A 107 -8.48 0.81 -10.86
N GLY A 108 -8.62 -0.13 -11.77
CA GLY A 108 -9.42 -1.33 -11.58
C GLY A 108 -10.78 -1.24 -12.25
N VAL A 109 -11.77 -1.97 -11.72
CA VAL A 109 -13.12 -2.09 -12.31
C VAL A 109 -13.79 -0.73 -12.54
N THR A 110 -13.60 0.20 -11.60
CA THR A 110 -14.12 1.58 -11.68
C THR A 110 -13.04 2.57 -12.12
N GLY A 111 -12.03 2.08 -12.83
CA GLY A 111 -10.86 2.86 -13.24
C GLY A 111 -11.20 3.95 -14.25
N THR A 112 -10.46 5.06 -14.20
CA THR A 112 -10.51 6.08 -15.24
C THR A 112 -9.91 5.54 -16.54
N PHE A 113 -10.35 6.09 -17.67
CA PHE A 113 -9.82 5.67 -18.97
C PHE A 113 -8.29 5.80 -19.05
N GLY A 114 -7.73 6.91 -18.53
CA GLY A 114 -6.28 7.15 -18.51
C GLY A 114 -5.52 6.13 -17.67
N ALA A 115 -5.95 5.87 -16.44
CA ALA A 115 -5.32 4.90 -15.55
C ALA A 115 -5.36 3.48 -16.14
N VAL A 116 -6.51 3.07 -16.68
CA VAL A 116 -6.67 1.73 -17.30
C VAL A 116 -5.80 1.60 -18.54
N LYS A 117 -5.75 2.61 -19.40
CA LYS A 117 -4.90 2.59 -20.60
C LYS A 117 -3.42 2.47 -20.25
N ILE A 118 -2.94 3.32 -19.34
CA ILE A 118 -1.54 3.32 -18.93
C ILE A 118 -1.19 2.00 -18.24
N SER A 119 -2.05 1.46 -17.39
CA SER A 119 -1.78 0.20 -16.69
C SER A 119 -1.59 -0.99 -17.62
N LYS A 120 -2.30 -1.02 -18.75
CA LYS A 120 -2.15 -2.08 -19.78
C LYS A 120 -0.82 -2.04 -20.50
N GLU A 121 -0.25 -0.85 -20.63
CA GLU A 121 1.01 -0.62 -21.38
C GLU A 121 2.25 -0.61 -20.50
N SER A 122 2.07 -0.48 -19.17
CA SER A 122 3.19 -0.33 -18.22
C SER A 122 4.12 -1.55 -18.23
N ASP A 123 5.41 -1.29 -18.20
CA ASP A 123 6.46 -2.32 -18.08
C ASP A 123 6.91 -2.54 -16.63
N LEU A 124 6.54 -1.62 -15.73
CA LEU A 124 6.77 -1.71 -14.30
C LEU A 124 5.58 -1.17 -13.52
N ILE A 125 5.04 -1.97 -12.62
CA ILE A 125 4.02 -1.58 -11.67
C ILE A 125 4.65 -1.49 -10.28
N ILE A 126 4.50 -0.34 -9.63
CA ILE A 126 4.99 -0.09 -8.28
C ILE A 126 3.78 0.00 -7.36
N GLY A 127 3.42 -1.11 -6.72
CA GLY A 127 2.34 -1.14 -5.74
C GLY A 127 2.80 -0.65 -4.39
N ILE A 128 2.11 0.34 -3.83
CA ILE A 128 2.44 0.90 -2.52
C ILE A 128 1.22 0.75 -1.61
N GLY A 129 1.31 -0.16 -0.63
CA GLY A 129 0.25 -0.40 0.32
C GLY A 129 -1.06 -0.92 -0.30
N THR A 130 -0.98 -1.70 -1.38
CA THR A 130 -2.12 -2.31 -2.05
C THR A 130 -2.09 -3.83 -1.91
N ARG A 131 -3.28 -4.45 -1.84
CA ARG A 131 -3.45 -5.90 -1.79
C ARG A 131 -3.73 -6.54 -3.15
N TYR A 132 -3.84 -5.73 -4.21
CA TYR A 132 -4.21 -6.20 -5.54
C TYR A 132 -5.45 -7.11 -5.53
N SER A 133 -6.55 -6.61 -4.93
CA SER A 133 -7.84 -7.28 -4.98
C SER A 133 -8.37 -7.37 -6.42
N ASP A 134 -9.38 -8.18 -6.64
CA ASP A 134 -10.06 -8.29 -7.93
C ASP A 134 -10.53 -6.94 -8.47
N PHE A 135 -11.06 -6.09 -7.59
CA PHE A 135 -11.46 -4.72 -7.97
C PHE A 135 -10.28 -3.91 -8.52
N THR A 136 -9.11 -3.96 -7.87
CA THR A 136 -7.92 -3.23 -8.29
C THR A 136 -7.34 -3.75 -9.59
N THR A 137 -7.39 -5.06 -9.80
CA THR A 137 -6.79 -5.72 -10.98
C THR A 137 -7.77 -5.92 -12.12
N SER A 138 -9.04 -5.53 -11.97
CA SER A 138 -10.13 -5.84 -12.92
C SER A 138 -10.13 -7.33 -13.26
N SER A 139 -10.17 -8.18 -12.24
CA SER A 139 -10.08 -9.65 -12.39
C SER A 139 -8.86 -10.08 -13.21
N LYS A 140 -7.70 -9.48 -12.92
CA LYS A 140 -6.40 -9.71 -13.58
C LYS A 140 -6.32 -9.26 -15.05
N THR A 141 -7.20 -8.35 -15.49
CA THR A 141 -7.15 -7.80 -16.85
C THR A 141 -6.49 -6.43 -16.95
N ALA A 142 -6.07 -5.82 -15.84
CA ALA A 142 -5.49 -4.49 -15.81
C ALA A 142 -4.07 -4.45 -16.42
N PHE A 143 -3.22 -5.41 -16.08
CA PHE A 143 -1.78 -5.39 -16.43
C PHE A 143 -1.49 -6.36 -17.57
N GLN A 144 -1.65 -5.89 -18.82
CA GLN A 144 -1.62 -6.75 -20.01
C GLN A 144 -0.25 -6.86 -20.69
N ASN A 145 0.72 -6.04 -20.32
CA ASN A 145 2.05 -6.13 -20.88
C ASN A 145 2.72 -7.45 -20.46
N LYS A 146 3.07 -8.30 -21.42
CA LYS A 146 3.68 -9.61 -21.17
C LYS A 146 5.01 -9.57 -20.41
N ASN A 147 5.69 -8.43 -20.44
CA ASN A 147 6.98 -8.21 -19.77
C ASN A 147 6.84 -7.34 -18.50
N VAL A 148 5.62 -7.11 -18.02
CA VAL A 148 5.40 -6.30 -16.83
C VAL A 148 6.10 -6.90 -15.62
N LYS A 149 6.82 -6.07 -14.89
CA LYS A 149 7.42 -6.40 -13.59
C LYS A 149 6.67 -5.69 -12.49
N PHE A 150 6.75 -6.24 -11.30
CA PHE A 150 6.12 -5.67 -10.13
C PHE A 150 7.14 -5.40 -9.03
N ILE A 151 7.04 -4.24 -8.39
CA ILE A 151 7.65 -3.91 -7.11
C ILE A 151 6.50 -3.67 -6.14
N ASN A 152 6.47 -4.38 -5.02
CA ASN A 152 5.42 -4.19 -4.03
C ASN A 152 6.01 -3.73 -2.70
N ILE A 153 5.66 -2.51 -2.28
CA ILE A 153 5.95 -1.96 -0.97
C ILE A 153 4.74 -2.25 -0.08
N ASN A 154 4.89 -3.16 0.87
CA ASN A 154 3.80 -3.54 1.78
C ASN A 154 4.36 -4.05 3.13
N ASN A 155 3.67 -3.76 4.22
CA ASN A 155 3.99 -4.31 5.53
C ASN A 155 3.71 -5.81 5.61
N ASN A 156 2.64 -6.26 4.93
CA ASN A 156 2.26 -7.67 4.91
C ASN A 156 3.06 -8.39 3.83
N GLU A 157 3.78 -9.43 4.23
CA GLU A 157 4.63 -10.23 3.35
C GLU A 157 3.84 -10.90 2.22
N PHE A 158 2.68 -11.47 2.55
CA PHE A 158 1.83 -12.14 1.57
C PHE A 158 1.38 -11.19 0.46
N ASP A 159 0.98 -9.96 0.82
CA ASP A 159 0.59 -8.96 -0.18
C ASP A 159 1.79 -8.43 -0.96
N ALA A 160 2.96 -8.32 -0.32
CA ALA A 160 4.19 -7.93 -1.00
C ALA A 160 4.63 -8.96 -2.07
N ALA A 161 4.40 -10.26 -1.83
CA ALA A 161 4.78 -11.35 -2.74
C ALA A 161 3.87 -11.48 -3.99
N LYS A 162 2.69 -10.86 -3.98
CA LYS A 162 1.72 -11.01 -5.09
C LYS A 162 2.31 -10.60 -6.44
N ASN A 163 1.83 -11.26 -7.48
CA ASN A 163 2.24 -11.04 -8.88
C ASN A 163 3.72 -11.36 -9.17
N GLY A 164 4.39 -12.16 -8.34
CA GLY A 164 5.81 -12.45 -8.50
C GLY A 164 6.69 -11.21 -8.35
N ALA A 165 6.27 -10.26 -7.53
CA ALA A 165 6.92 -8.97 -7.38
C ALA A 165 8.28 -9.05 -6.70
N LEU A 166 9.12 -8.05 -6.94
CA LEU A 166 10.21 -7.71 -6.04
C LEU A 166 9.58 -7.19 -4.74
N MET A 167 9.67 -7.99 -3.69
CA MET A 167 9.10 -7.68 -2.38
C MET A 167 9.94 -6.63 -1.66
N VAL A 168 9.37 -5.45 -1.44
CA VAL A 168 9.95 -4.41 -0.59
C VAL A 168 9.11 -4.35 0.68
N GLN A 169 9.32 -5.34 1.56
CA GLN A 169 8.52 -5.46 2.77
C GLN A 169 8.86 -4.37 3.76
N GLY A 170 7.88 -3.55 4.07
CA GLY A 170 8.03 -2.47 5.05
C GLY A 170 6.92 -1.43 4.98
N ASP A 171 7.04 -0.46 5.89
CA ASP A 171 6.12 0.67 6.00
C ASP A 171 6.35 1.65 4.85
N ALA A 172 5.27 2.05 4.17
CA ALA A 172 5.36 2.90 2.99
C ALA A 172 6.08 4.24 3.26
N LYS A 173 5.82 4.87 4.42
CA LYS A 173 6.49 6.12 4.80
C LYS A 173 7.98 5.94 5.02
N ALA A 174 8.36 4.84 5.66
CA ALA A 174 9.77 4.55 5.93
C ALA A 174 10.54 4.24 4.65
N ILE A 175 9.93 3.46 3.75
CA ILE A 175 10.55 3.07 2.47
C ILE A 175 10.67 4.25 1.50
N LEU A 176 9.62 5.08 1.37
CA LEU A 176 9.66 6.23 0.46
C LEU A 176 10.61 7.34 0.90
N LYS A 177 11.11 7.31 2.14
CA LYS A 177 12.14 8.23 2.64
C LYS A 177 13.57 7.79 2.31
N GLU A 178 13.77 6.53 2.03
CA GLU A 178 15.07 5.94 1.69
C GLU A 178 15.38 6.04 0.21
#